data_df434163a45b61a76991e597872cd3da
#
_entry.id   df434163a45b61a76991e597872cd3da
#
_cell.length_a   1.000
_cell.length_b   1.000
_cell.length_c   1.000
_cell.angle_alpha   90.00
_cell.angle_beta   90.00
_cell.angle_gamma   90.00
#
_symmetry.space_group_name_H-M   'P 1'
#
loop_
_entity.id
_entity.type
_entity.pdbx_description
1 polymer ?
#
loop_
_entity_poly.entity_id
_entity_poly.type
_entity_poly.pdbx_seq_one_letter_code
_entity_poly.pdbx_strand_id
1 'polypeptide(L)'
;MRNVDAAGLGIGDDYPPRLMGVLNVSSESPYKPSVFDEPDEAAAYVDGMIEEGADIVDVGLESANKRYEVLTAKEELERLDVALETIASVSGDAVFSIETRYHEVADEAISRGFDMVNDISGFADPEMPRVCADHDVAVGKMASPPDLERPGAVDDVDWSVRRSPAWAEQASYVDNVYESLRLNGFTDKTILDPAFGGWSERKTLEDDRETFRRLREFRGFGRPLLVSINRKNFLREVAGRDTDGALPVSLAATAMAVERGAHVVRTHDVAETRDAALIGKEFARRRVRDPGDVSVEELDVTTAAEARRHLDRLDADPAAADGAVTRVFEFEGLAPEDREALVAAAADTGAVVAPAETGALLAGSPAALRDVAASAAGSEALAAALERLPVGDAY
;
A
#
# COMPACT_ATOMS: atom_id res chain seq x y z
N MET A 1 7.24 13.16 -1.22
CA MET A 1 5.88 12.71 -0.85
C MET A 1 5.24 13.74 0.09
N ARG A 2 3.93 13.96 -0.01
CA ARG A 2 3.20 14.82 0.93
C ARG A 2 3.12 14.13 2.30
N ASN A 3 3.46 14.84 3.38
CA ASN A 3 3.15 14.39 4.73
C ASN A 3 1.71 14.77 5.08
N VAL A 4 1.09 14.01 5.97
CA VAL A 4 -0.24 14.28 6.53
C VAL A 4 -0.09 14.54 8.02
N ASP A 5 -0.82 15.50 8.53
CA ASP A 5 -0.98 15.75 9.97
C ASP A 5 -2.36 15.23 10.42
N ALA A 6 -2.35 14.31 11.38
CA ALA A 6 -3.54 13.77 12.01
C ALA A 6 -3.55 14.25 13.48
N ALA A 7 -4.24 15.35 13.76
CA ALA A 7 -4.33 15.96 15.09
C ALA A 7 -2.97 16.18 15.78
N GLY A 8 -1.96 16.65 15.05
CA GLY A 8 -0.59 16.84 15.53
C GLY A 8 0.34 15.64 15.32
N LEU A 9 -0.19 14.46 14.96
CA LEU A 9 0.61 13.29 14.62
C LEU A 9 1.04 13.35 13.15
N GLY A 10 2.34 13.55 12.89
CA GLY A 10 2.88 13.55 11.54
C GLY A 10 2.96 12.14 10.94
N ILE A 11 2.48 11.96 9.71
CA ILE A 11 2.46 10.70 8.95
C ILE A 11 3.07 10.93 7.57
N GLY A 12 4.06 10.15 7.20
CA GLY A 12 4.74 10.27 5.90
C GLY A 12 6.23 9.93 5.97
N ASP A 13 6.96 10.25 4.90
CA ASP A 13 8.39 9.90 4.78
C ASP A 13 9.29 10.54 5.85
N ASP A 14 8.90 11.71 6.37
CA ASP A 14 9.70 12.47 7.36
C ASP A 14 9.50 11.97 8.80
N TYR A 15 8.58 11.02 9.01
CA TYR A 15 8.20 10.51 10.32
C TYR A 15 8.50 9.02 10.46
N PRO A 16 8.58 8.50 11.69
CA PRO A 16 8.60 7.06 11.91
C PRO A 16 7.30 6.41 11.43
N PRO A 17 7.30 5.10 11.11
CA PRO A 17 6.07 4.37 10.84
C PRO A 17 5.14 4.43 12.05
N ARG A 18 3.83 4.61 11.82
CA ARG A 18 2.80 4.72 12.83
C ARG A 18 2.07 3.40 13.01
N LEU A 19 1.75 3.08 14.24
CA LEU A 19 0.98 1.89 14.60
C LEU A 19 -0.46 2.28 14.84
N MET A 20 -1.39 1.60 14.14
CA MET A 20 -2.82 1.75 14.30
C MET A 20 -3.39 0.49 14.96
N GLY A 21 -3.64 0.56 16.26
CA GLY A 21 -4.31 -0.49 17.02
C GLY A 21 -5.79 -0.56 16.67
N VAL A 22 -6.44 -1.70 16.90
CA VAL A 22 -7.85 -1.92 16.54
C VAL A 22 -8.68 -2.19 17.78
N LEU A 23 -9.75 -1.42 17.96
CA LEU A 23 -10.81 -1.66 18.92
C LEU A 23 -12.12 -1.92 18.16
N ASN A 24 -12.86 -2.97 18.52
CA ASN A 24 -14.18 -3.22 17.99
C ASN A 24 -15.21 -3.08 19.12
N VAL A 25 -16.14 -2.17 18.99
CA VAL A 25 -17.30 -2.03 19.88
C VAL A 25 -18.52 -2.80 19.34
N SER A 26 -18.29 -3.69 18.37
CA SER A 26 -19.28 -4.57 17.76
C SER A 26 -19.14 -5.99 18.32
N SER A 27 -20.16 -6.48 19.03
CA SER A 27 -20.16 -7.81 19.65
C SER A 27 -20.07 -8.97 18.63
N GLU A 28 -20.44 -8.71 17.38
CA GLU A 28 -20.38 -9.66 16.27
C GLU A 28 -18.98 -9.82 15.65
N SER A 29 -18.01 -8.95 15.92
CA SER A 29 -16.65 -9.05 15.34
C SER A 29 -16.01 -10.43 15.60
N PRO A 30 -15.36 -11.05 14.60
CA PRO A 30 -14.80 -12.39 14.72
C PRO A 30 -13.54 -12.46 15.58
N TYR A 31 -12.82 -11.34 15.75
CA TYR A 31 -11.60 -11.28 16.55
C TYR A 31 -11.90 -10.82 17.97
N LYS A 32 -12.29 -11.75 18.81
CA LYS A 32 -12.75 -11.52 20.18
C LYS A 32 -11.77 -10.79 21.11
N PRO A 33 -10.44 -10.91 20.99
CA PRO A 33 -9.51 -10.17 21.84
C PRO A 33 -9.63 -8.63 21.73
N SER A 34 -10.21 -8.09 20.67
CA SER A 34 -10.40 -6.63 20.47
C SER A 34 -11.86 -6.20 20.51
N VAL A 35 -12.77 -7.03 21.03
CA VAL A 35 -14.22 -6.76 21.11
C VAL A 35 -14.63 -6.48 22.55
N PHE A 36 -15.21 -5.31 22.79
CA PHE A 36 -15.65 -4.87 24.11
C PHE A 36 -17.04 -4.22 24.02
N ASP A 37 -17.90 -4.56 24.96
CA ASP A 37 -19.26 -3.99 25.10
C ASP A 37 -19.32 -2.97 26.27
N GLU A 38 -18.36 -3.03 27.21
CA GLU A 38 -18.29 -2.17 28.38
C GLU A 38 -17.19 -1.09 28.19
N PRO A 39 -17.50 0.20 28.27
CA PRO A 39 -16.55 1.28 28.00
C PRO A 39 -15.28 1.25 28.86
N ASP A 40 -15.39 0.91 30.15
CA ASP A 40 -14.23 0.85 31.06
C ASP A 40 -13.25 -0.27 30.70
N GLU A 41 -13.75 -1.45 30.28
CA GLU A 41 -12.91 -2.56 29.81
C GLU A 41 -12.28 -2.21 28.46
N ALA A 42 -13.02 -1.59 27.57
CA ALA A 42 -12.52 -1.10 26.29
C ALA A 42 -11.43 -0.04 26.48
N ALA A 43 -11.63 0.92 27.38
CA ALA A 43 -10.63 1.96 27.70
C ALA A 43 -9.34 1.35 28.27
N ALA A 44 -9.44 0.38 29.18
CA ALA A 44 -8.25 -0.31 29.71
C ALA A 44 -7.49 -1.09 28.62
N TYR A 45 -8.20 -1.69 27.65
CA TYR A 45 -7.58 -2.33 26.49
C TYR A 45 -6.87 -1.30 25.57
N VAL A 46 -7.49 -0.15 25.35
CA VAL A 46 -6.90 0.96 24.56
C VAL A 46 -5.65 1.51 25.26
N ASP A 47 -5.70 1.76 26.58
CA ASP A 47 -4.54 2.21 27.36
C ASP A 47 -3.38 1.20 27.22
N GLY A 48 -3.67 -0.09 27.26
CA GLY A 48 -2.67 -1.14 27.00
C GLY A 48 -2.04 -1.05 25.61
N MET A 49 -2.85 -0.84 24.56
CA MET A 49 -2.33 -0.64 23.19
C MET A 49 -1.45 0.62 23.08
N ILE A 50 -1.81 1.72 23.75
CA ILE A 50 -1.01 2.95 23.78
C ILE A 50 0.31 2.73 24.51
N GLU A 51 0.32 2.03 25.64
CA GLU A 51 1.54 1.64 26.37
C GLU A 51 2.45 0.74 25.50
N GLU A 52 1.89 -0.12 24.69
CA GLU A 52 2.59 -0.95 23.70
C GLU A 52 3.13 -0.16 22.51
N GLY A 53 2.66 1.07 22.30
CA GLY A 53 3.15 2.00 21.28
C GLY A 53 2.21 2.23 20.10
N ALA A 54 0.89 2.06 20.28
CA ALA A 54 -0.09 2.51 19.30
C ALA A 54 -0.08 4.05 19.25
N ASP A 55 0.11 4.61 18.05
CA ASP A 55 0.00 6.04 17.78
C ASP A 55 -1.45 6.42 17.45
N ILE A 56 -2.19 5.48 16.87
CA ILE A 56 -3.57 5.63 16.41
C ILE A 56 -4.39 4.45 16.95
N VAL A 57 -5.61 4.72 17.37
CA VAL A 57 -6.59 3.68 17.76
C VAL A 57 -7.79 3.77 16.82
N ASP A 58 -8.01 2.73 16.03
CA ASP A 58 -9.08 2.64 15.05
C ASP A 58 -10.28 1.89 15.64
N VAL A 59 -11.39 2.61 15.79
CA VAL A 59 -12.59 2.11 16.47
C VAL A 59 -13.63 1.71 15.42
N GLY A 60 -13.94 0.40 15.37
CA GLY A 60 -14.95 -0.15 14.49
C GLY A 60 -16.31 -0.32 15.17
N LEU A 61 -17.35 0.28 14.59
CA LEU A 61 -18.74 0.16 15.05
C LEU A 61 -19.44 -1.06 14.47
N GLU A 62 -18.96 -1.54 13.31
CA GLU A 62 -19.47 -2.68 12.56
C GLU A 62 -18.36 -3.68 12.21
N SER A 63 -18.73 -4.96 12.12
CA SER A 63 -17.83 -5.94 11.51
C SER A 63 -17.99 -5.96 9.99
N ALA A 64 -16.94 -5.60 9.25
CA ALA A 64 -16.92 -5.68 7.79
C ALA A 64 -17.00 -7.13 7.24
N ASN A 65 -17.22 -8.14 8.10
CA ASN A 65 -17.32 -9.53 7.72
C ASN A 65 -18.66 -9.81 7.01
N LYS A 66 -18.58 -10.35 5.78
CA LYS A 66 -19.72 -10.66 4.91
C LYS A 66 -20.78 -11.59 5.51
N ARG A 67 -20.50 -12.24 6.64
CA ARG A 67 -21.44 -13.14 7.33
C ARG A 67 -22.48 -12.40 8.16
N TYR A 68 -22.26 -11.13 8.41
CA TYR A 68 -23.14 -10.31 9.24
C TYR A 68 -23.95 -9.34 8.39
N GLU A 69 -25.07 -8.89 8.92
CA GLU A 69 -25.87 -7.84 8.27
C GLU A 69 -25.10 -6.53 8.25
N VAL A 70 -25.29 -5.76 7.19
CA VAL A 70 -24.73 -4.42 7.04
C VAL A 70 -25.54 -3.46 7.88
N LEU A 71 -24.89 -2.69 8.74
CA LEU A 71 -25.54 -1.65 9.52
C LEU A 71 -25.85 -0.43 8.64
N THR A 72 -26.98 0.19 8.92
CA THR A 72 -27.30 1.52 8.41
C THR A 72 -26.53 2.59 9.17
N ALA A 73 -26.39 3.81 8.61
CA ALA A 73 -25.80 4.95 9.32
C ALA A 73 -26.45 5.20 10.68
N LYS A 74 -27.79 5.02 10.77
CA LYS A 74 -28.52 5.18 12.02
C LYS A 74 -28.10 4.15 13.08
N GLU A 75 -27.92 2.89 12.69
CA GLU A 75 -27.48 1.83 13.60
C GLU A 75 -26.04 2.01 14.05
N GLU A 76 -25.14 2.50 13.16
CA GLU A 76 -23.79 2.90 13.56
C GLU A 76 -23.82 4.08 14.55
N LEU A 77 -24.65 5.10 14.30
CA LEU A 77 -24.84 6.23 15.24
C LEU A 77 -25.34 5.78 16.62
N GLU A 78 -26.22 4.77 16.69
CA GLU A 78 -26.67 4.21 17.95
C GLU A 78 -25.56 3.51 18.75
N ARG A 79 -24.52 2.98 18.06
CA ARG A 79 -23.33 2.38 18.68
C ARG A 79 -22.23 3.39 19.00
N LEU A 80 -22.27 4.57 18.41
CA LEU A 80 -21.24 5.60 18.54
C LEU A 80 -21.07 6.07 20.00
N ASP A 81 -22.14 6.11 20.79
CA ASP A 81 -22.07 6.53 22.18
C ASP A 81 -21.12 5.66 23.02
N VAL A 82 -21.11 4.35 22.83
CA VAL A 82 -20.17 3.43 23.51
C VAL A 82 -18.71 3.74 23.10
N ALA A 83 -18.48 4.01 21.84
CA ALA A 83 -17.15 4.38 21.34
C ALA A 83 -16.67 5.70 21.96
N LEU A 84 -17.56 6.69 22.05
CA LEU A 84 -17.27 8.01 22.64
C LEU A 84 -17.03 7.94 24.14
N GLU A 85 -17.83 7.16 24.87
CA GLU A 85 -17.60 6.91 26.31
C GLU A 85 -16.26 6.21 26.53
N THR A 86 -15.89 5.26 25.64
CA THR A 86 -14.60 4.58 25.69
C THR A 86 -13.45 5.57 25.54
N ILE A 87 -13.41 6.36 24.45
CA ILE A 87 -12.29 7.29 24.21
C ILE A 87 -12.22 8.38 25.30
N ALA A 88 -13.35 8.80 25.87
CA ALA A 88 -13.37 9.75 26.98
C ALA A 88 -12.82 9.16 28.30
N SER A 89 -12.79 7.83 28.43
CA SER A 89 -12.27 7.12 29.61
C SER A 89 -10.80 6.71 29.47
N VAL A 90 -10.23 6.83 28.26
CA VAL A 90 -8.79 6.52 27.98
C VAL A 90 -7.91 7.54 28.68
N SER A 91 -6.82 7.06 29.30
CA SER A 91 -5.84 7.88 30.02
C SER A 91 -4.64 8.24 29.17
N GLY A 92 -4.29 7.41 28.19
CA GLY A 92 -3.18 7.60 27.28
C GLY A 92 -3.49 8.63 26.18
N ASP A 93 -2.44 9.06 25.46
CA ASP A 93 -2.52 10.01 24.35
C ASP A 93 -2.35 9.27 23.01
N ALA A 94 -3.37 9.30 22.16
CA ALA A 94 -3.35 8.71 20.83
C ALA A 94 -4.31 9.47 19.90
N VAL A 95 -4.15 9.31 18.58
CA VAL A 95 -5.13 9.75 17.58
C VAL A 95 -6.28 8.74 17.53
N PHE A 96 -7.50 9.17 17.73
CA PHE A 96 -8.67 8.30 17.64
C PHE A 96 -9.29 8.36 16.26
N SER A 97 -9.34 7.20 15.58
CA SER A 97 -9.90 7.01 14.24
C SER A 97 -11.23 6.28 14.33
N ILE A 98 -12.23 6.74 13.60
CA ILE A 98 -13.51 6.04 13.45
C ILE A 98 -13.55 5.29 12.10
N GLU A 99 -13.74 3.96 12.15
CA GLU A 99 -13.96 3.15 10.94
C GLU A 99 -15.44 3.22 10.57
N THR A 100 -15.73 3.87 9.46
CA THR A 100 -17.10 3.98 8.92
C THR A 100 -17.07 4.25 7.42
N ARG A 101 -18.21 4.04 6.74
CA ARG A 101 -18.45 4.39 5.34
C ARG A 101 -19.48 5.50 5.16
N TYR A 102 -20.08 5.96 6.25
CA TYR A 102 -21.14 6.95 6.23
C TYR A 102 -20.64 8.31 6.70
N HIS A 103 -20.87 9.34 5.88
CA HIS A 103 -20.45 10.70 6.22
C HIS A 103 -21.15 11.25 7.48
N GLU A 104 -22.43 10.87 7.72
CA GLU A 104 -23.17 11.30 8.91
C GLU A 104 -22.54 10.77 10.20
N VAL A 105 -22.04 9.52 10.17
CA VAL A 105 -21.35 8.91 11.32
C VAL A 105 -19.99 9.58 11.53
N ALA A 106 -19.26 9.84 10.43
CA ALA A 106 -17.98 10.53 10.48
C ALA A 106 -18.12 11.95 11.05
N ASP A 107 -19.10 12.72 10.57
CA ASP A 107 -19.37 14.10 11.02
C ASP A 107 -19.69 14.15 12.52
N GLU A 108 -20.60 13.28 12.99
CA GLU A 108 -20.96 13.19 14.41
C GLU A 108 -19.78 12.73 15.28
N ALA A 109 -19.03 11.71 14.84
CA ALA A 109 -17.87 11.19 15.57
C ALA A 109 -16.79 12.26 15.74
N ILE A 110 -16.40 12.95 14.67
CA ILE A 110 -15.38 14.00 14.70
C ILE A 110 -15.85 15.17 15.58
N SER A 111 -17.11 15.59 15.43
CA SER A 111 -17.69 16.69 16.25
C SER A 111 -17.69 16.37 17.75
N ARG A 112 -17.59 15.09 18.12
CA ARG A 112 -17.63 14.61 19.51
C ARG A 112 -16.29 14.09 20.03
N GLY A 113 -15.19 14.18 19.26
CA GLY A 113 -13.84 13.96 19.79
C GLY A 113 -12.98 12.92 19.06
N PHE A 114 -13.43 12.37 17.92
CA PHE A 114 -12.55 11.62 17.04
C PHE A 114 -11.69 12.57 16.20
N ASP A 115 -10.47 12.14 15.88
CA ASP A 115 -9.42 12.94 15.21
C ASP A 115 -9.21 12.55 13.75
N MET A 116 -9.69 11.37 13.35
CA MET A 116 -9.42 10.76 12.05
C MET A 116 -10.59 9.89 11.62
N VAL A 117 -10.75 9.70 10.32
CA VAL A 117 -11.68 8.72 9.73
C VAL A 117 -10.91 7.60 9.03
N ASN A 118 -11.41 6.37 9.11
CA ASN A 118 -10.95 5.24 8.30
C ASN A 118 -12.11 4.78 7.40
N ASP A 119 -12.14 5.30 6.16
CA ASP A 119 -13.20 4.98 5.20
C ASP A 119 -12.88 3.70 4.43
N ILE A 120 -13.59 2.65 4.76
CA ILE A 120 -13.46 1.32 4.15
C ILE A 120 -14.19 1.17 2.80
N SER A 121 -14.92 2.19 2.33
CA SER A 121 -15.65 2.21 1.07
C SER A 121 -15.01 3.10 -0.01
N GLY A 122 -13.85 3.70 0.26
CA GLY A 122 -13.08 4.44 -0.74
C GLY A 122 -13.80 5.68 -1.28
N PHE A 123 -14.49 6.42 -0.42
CA PHE A 123 -15.33 7.57 -0.77
C PHE A 123 -16.51 7.19 -1.69
N ALA A 124 -17.09 6.00 -1.47
CA ALA A 124 -18.35 5.65 -2.09
C ALA A 124 -19.48 6.60 -1.69
N ASP A 125 -19.45 7.09 -0.46
CA ASP A 125 -20.24 8.22 -0.01
C ASP A 125 -19.61 9.52 -0.51
N PRO A 126 -20.27 10.27 -1.43
CA PRO A 126 -19.69 11.47 -2.05
C PRO A 126 -19.52 12.65 -1.07
N GLU A 127 -20.21 12.63 0.07
CA GLU A 127 -20.09 13.66 1.10
C GLU A 127 -18.91 13.40 2.06
N MET A 128 -18.43 12.16 2.17
CA MET A 128 -17.30 11.80 3.05
C MET A 128 -16.06 12.67 2.87
N PRO A 129 -15.52 12.86 1.63
CA PRO A 129 -14.35 13.73 1.47
C PRO A 129 -14.61 15.19 1.84
N ARG A 130 -15.85 15.67 1.68
CA ARG A 130 -16.24 17.02 2.09
C ARG A 130 -16.26 17.17 3.62
N VAL A 131 -16.87 16.22 4.33
CA VAL A 131 -16.88 16.20 5.80
C VAL A 131 -15.45 16.18 6.34
N CYS A 132 -14.61 15.29 5.85
CA CYS A 132 -13.20 15.21 6.29
C CYS A 132 -12.43 16.51 6.02
N ALA A 133 -12.69 17.18 4.87
CA ALA A 133 -12.05 18.44 4.53
C ALA A 133 -12.56 19.61 5.38
N ASP A 134 -13.87 19.69 5.63
CA ASP A 134 -14.49 20.75 6.43
C ASP A 134 -14.01 20.72 7.88
N HIS A 135 -13.78 19.53 8.44
CA HIS A 135 -13.19 19.33 9.78
C HIS A 135 -11.65 19.34 9.80
N ASP A 136 -11.01 19.42 8.65
CA ASP A 136 -9.54 19.36 8.51
C ASP A 136 -8.88 18.10 9.14
N VAL A 137 -9.56 16.95 9.08
CA VAL A 137 -9.08 15.69 9.66
C VAL A 137 -8.40 14.79 8.61
N ALA A 138 -7.50 13.93 9.10
CA ALA A 138 -6.91 12.87 8.27
C ALA A 138 -7.95 11.78 7.96
N VAL A 139 -7.81 11.16 6.78
CA VAL A 139 -8.70 10.07 6.38
C VAL A 139 -7.93 8.93 5.71
N GLY A 140 -8.06 7.72 6.25
CA GLY A 140 -7.68 6.48 5.60
C GLY A 140 -8.71 6.16 4.51
N LYS A 141 -8.26 6.00 3.27
CA LYS A 141 -9.11 5.67 2.13
C LYS A 141 -8.73 4.31 1.58
N MET A 142 -9.60 3.32 1.75
CA MET A 142 -9.38 1.96 1.26
C MET A 142 -9.71 1.83 -0.25
N ALA A 143 -8.95 1.02 -0.97
CA ALA A 143 -9.29 0.61 -2.33
C ALA A 143 -10.54 -0.28 -2.29
N SER A 144 -11.69 0.30 -2.54
CA SER A 144 -12.99 -0.37 -2.60
C SER A 144 -13.73 0.08 -3.85
N PRO A 145 -14.56 -0.77 -4.48
CA PRO A 145 -15.53 -0.29 -5.45
C PRO A 145 -16.45 0.73 -4.79
N PRO A 146 -16.98 1.70 -5.55
CA PRO A 146 -17.86 2.73 -5.03
C PRO A 146 -19.25 2.13 -4.71
N ASP A 147 -19.31 1.38 -3.62
CA ASP A 147 -20.50 0.73 -3.09
C ASP A 147 -20.62 1.04 -1.60
N LEU A 148 -21.72 1.69 -1.21
CA LEU A 148 -22.03 2.02 0.19
C LEU A 148 -22.56 0.82 0.96
N GLU A 149 -23.08 -0.20 0.28
CA GLU A 149 -23.65 -1.34 0.99
C GLU A 149 -22.54 -2.17 1.66
N ARG A 150 -21.45 -2.45 0.91
CA ARG A 150 -20.28 -3.19 1.47
C ARG A 150 -18.97 -2.78 0.83
N PRO A 151 -17.88 -2.80 1.60
CA PRO A 151 -16.56 -2.82 1.00
C PRO A 151 -16.42 -4.05 0.11
N GLY A 152 -15.86 -3.88 -1.08
CA GLY A 152 -15.73 -4.95 -2.06
C GLY A 152 -14.31 -5.09 -2.60
N ALA A 153 -14.09 -6.11 -3.45
CA ALA A 153 -12.88 -6.19 -4.23
C ALA A 153 -13.03 -5.37 -5.51
N VAL A 154 -11.92 -4.81 -5.94
CA VAL A 154 -11.85 -3.98 -7.15
C VAL A 154 -12.19 -4.75 -8.45
N ASP A 155 -12.16 -6.07 -8.41
CA ASP A 155 -12.60 -6.95 -9.52
C ASP A 155 -14.12 -7.01 -9.71
N ASP A 156 -14.90 -6.51 -8.75
CA ASP A 156 -16.36 -6.41 -8.87
C ASP A 156 -16.77 -5.18 -9.71
N VAL A 157 -15.83 -4.31 -10.07
CA VAL A 157 -16.04 -3.11 -10.88
C VAL A 157 -15.97 -3.46 -12.38
N ASP A 158 -16.93 -2.97 -13.16
CA ASP A 158 -16.83 -3.01 -14.64
C ASP A 158 -15.87 -1.91 -15.14
N TRP A 159 -14.60 -2.25 -15.21
CA TRP A 159 -13.55 -1.35 -15.68
C TRP A 159 -13.65 -1.01 -17.16
N SER A 160 -14.33 -1.87 -17.96
CA SER A 160 -14.54 -1.56 -19.37
C SER A 160 -15.43 -0.35 -19.58
N VAL A 161 -16.38 -0.14 -18.67
CA VAL A 161 -17.26 1.04 -18.63
C VAL A 161 -16.58 2.23 -17.96
N ARG A 162 -15.88 1.99 -16.83
CA ARG A 162 -15.25 3.09 -16.05
C ARG A 162 -14.00 3.66 -16.70
N ARG A 163 -13.23 2.85 -17.40
CA ARG A 163 -12.01 3.27 -18.11
C ARG A 163 -12.18 3.12 -19.62
N SER A 164 -11.96 1.94 -20.14
CA SER A 164 -12.25 1.55 -21.52
C SER A 164 -12.09 0.04 -21.67
N PRO A 165 -12.68 -0.59 -22.70
CA PRO A 165 -12.47 -2.02 -22.97
C PRO A 165 -10.99 -2.38 -23.16
N ALA A 166 -10.23 -1.57 -23.90
CA ALA A 166 -8.81 -1.80 -24.15
C ALA A 166 -7.97 -1.73 -22.85
N TRP A 167 -8.29 -0.81 -21.95
CA TRP A 167 -7.62 -0.73 -20.65
C TRP A 167 -7.96 -1.94 -19.79
N ALA A 168 -9.24 -2.31 -19.69
CA ALA A 168 -9.70 -3.44 -18.87
C ALA A 168 -9.11 -4.80 -19.32
N GLU A 169 -8.84 -4.96 -20.62
CA GLU A 169 -8.20 -6.16 -21.18
C GLU A 169 -6.73 -6.31 -20.76
N GLN A 170 -6.04 -5.21 -20.54
CA GLN A 170 -4.60 -5.17 -20.25
C GLN A 170 -4.28 -5.00 -18.75
N ALA A 171 -5.24 -4.48 -17.98
CA ALA A 171 -5.04 -4.15 -16.58
C ALA A 171 -4.84 -5.40 -15.72
N SER A 172 -3.81 -5.37 -14.88
CA SER A 172 -3.63 -6.33 -13.81
C SER A 172 -4.53 -6.00 -12.62
N TYR A 173 -4.61 -6.92 -11.64
CA TYR A 173 -5.32 -6.65 -10.38
C TYR A 173 -4.77 -5.39 -9.68
N VAL A 174 -3.45 -5.19 -9.65
CA VAL A 174 -2.83 -4.00 -9.03
C VAL A 174 -3.21 -2.71 -9.76
N ASP A 175 -3.38 -2.75 -11.09
CA ASP A 175 -3.89 -1.60 -11.84
C ASP A 175 -5.32 -1.26 -11.44
N ASN A 176 -6.17 -2.28 -11.21
CA ASN A 176 -7.53 -2.10 -10.71
C ASN A 176 -7.53 -1.47 -9.31
N VAL A 177 -6.65 -1.93 -8.40
CA VAL A 177 -6.48 -1.34 -7.06
C VAL A 177 -6.05 0.12 -7.18
N TYR A 178 -5.07 0.42 -8.03
CA TYR A 178 -4.58 1.77 -8.24
C TYR A 178 -5.67 2.70 -8.75
N GLU A 179 -6.43 2.26 -9.75
CA GLU A 179 -7.56 3.04 -10.28
C GLU A 179 -8.69 3.21 -9.28
N SER A 180 -8.99 2.18 -8.48
CA SER A 180 -9.98 2.27 -7.41
C SER A 180 -9.64 3.36 -6.40
N LEU A 181 -8.37 3.45 -5.99
CA LEU A 181 -7.90 4.53 -5.12
C LEU A 181 -8.05 5.92 -5.75
N ARG A 182 -8.00 6.04 -7.08
CA ARG A 182 -8.22 7.32 -7.79
C ARG A 182 -9.69 7.73 -7.86
N LEU A 183 -10.62 6.78 -7.79
CA LEU A 183 -12.05 7.08 -7.83
C LEU A 183 -12.43 8.05 -6.71
N ASN A 184 -13.37 8.95 -6.99
CA ASN A 184 -13.92 9.90 -6.02
C ASN A 184 -12.91 10.90 -5.42
N GLY A 185 -11.69 10.99 -5.97
CA GLY A 185 -10.68 11.99 -5.58
C GLY A 185 -10.03 11.76 -4.22
N PHE A 186 -9.47 12.84 -3.68
CA PHE A 186 -8.71 12.87 -2.42
C PHE A 186 -8.97 14.17 -1.68
N THR A 187 -8.88 14.13 -0.36
CA THR A 187 -8.68 15.32 0.46
C THR A 187 -7.18 15.65 0.55
N ASP A 188 -6.83 16.79 1.14
CA ASP A 188 -5.42 17.11 1.38
C ASP A 188 -4.74 16.15 2.37
N LYS A 189 -5.51 15.57 3.30
CA LYS A 189 -5.04 14.67 4.36
C LYS A 189 -5.42 13.19 4.13
N THR A 190 -5.58 12.76 2.87
CA THR A 190 -5.88 11.36 2.53
C THR A 190 -4.64 10.48 2.67
N ILE A 191 -4.80 9.36 3.38
CA ILE A 191 -3.87 8.23 3.52
C ILE A 191 -4.47 7.05 2.74
N LEU A 192 -3.69 6.31 1.96
CA LEU A 192 -4.20 5.30 1.03
C LEU A 192 -4.01 3.89 1.57
N ASP A 193 -5.06 3.05 1.51
CA ASP A 193 -5.01 1.62 1.85
C ASP A 193 -5.30 0.76 0.62
N PRO A 194 -4.33 -0.05 0.14
CA PRO A 194 -4.52 -0.98 -0.98
C PRO A 194 -5.49 -2.14 -0.72
N ALA A 195 -6.09 -2.24 0.45
CA ALA A 195 -7.13 -3.21 0.82
C ALA A 195 -6.69 -4.68 0.80
N PHE A 196 -5.74 -5.08 1.63
CA PHE A 196 -5.38 -6.48 1.79
C PHE A 196 -6.49 -7.30 2.48
N GLY A 197 -6.74 -8.52 1.98
CA GLY A 197 -7.69 -9.47 2.54
C GLY A 197 -8.84 -9.86 1.60
N GLY A 198 -9.69 -10.78 2.04
CA GLY A 198 -10.77 -11.34 1.24
C GLY A 198 -12.02 -10.46 1.23
N TRP A 199 -12.07 -9.46 0.37
CA TRP A 199 -13.20 -8.54 0.24
C TRP A 199 -14.29 -9.04 -0.73
N SER A 200 -13.96 -9.99 -1.64
CA SER A 200 -14.92 -10.67 -2.51
C SER A 200 -14.56 -12.14 -2.72
N GLU A 201 -15.47 -12.92 -3.35
CA GLU A 201 -15.18 -14.29 -3.74
C GLU A 201 -14.21 -14.38 -4.94
N ARG A 202 -14.10 -13.31 -5.73
CA ARG A 202 -13.21 -13.25 -6.90
C ARG A 202 -11.76 -12.99 -6.51
N LYS A 203 -11.53 -12.15 -5.49
CA LYS A 203 -10.19 -11.82 -5.03
C LYS A 203 -9.48 -13.06 -4.51
N THR A 204 -8.33 -13.36 -5.08
CA THR A 204 -7.51 -14.51 -4.75
C THR A 204 -6.38 -14.14 -3.78
N LEU A 205 -5.75 -15.16 -3.20
CA LEU A 205 -4.54 -14.93 -2.38
C LEU A 205 -3.34 -14.48 -3.23
N GLU A 206 -3.32 -14.80 -4.52
CA GLU A 206 -2.28 -14.32 -5.44
C GLU A 206 -2.43 -12.83 -5.73
N ASP A 207 -3.64 -12.31 -5.79
CA ASP A 207 -3.88 -10.86 -5.93
C ASP A 207 -3.31 -10.08 -4.74
N ASP A 208 -3.49 -10.59 -3.51
CA ASP A 208 -2.87 -10.01 -2.32
C ASP A 208 -1.33 -10.08 -2.38
N ARG A 209 -0.77 -11.21 -2.84
CA ARG A 209 0.69 -11.36 -3.00
C ARG A 209 1.24 -10.40 -4.04
N GLU A 210 0.56 -10.28 -5.18
CA GLU A 210 0.98 -9.36 -6.24
C GLU A 210 0.89 -7.90 -5.79
N THR A 211 -0.20 -7.52 -5.10
CA THR A 211 -0.35 -6.20 -4.49
C THR A 211 0.80 -5.94 -3.50
N PHE A 212 1.18 -6.94 -2.70
CA PHE A 212 2.27 -6.80 -1.75
C PHE A 212 3.66 -6.71 -2.43
N ARG A 213 3.90 -7.49 -3.50
CA ARG A 213 5.14 -7.38 -4.30
C ARG A 213 5.30 -5.98 -4.88
N ARG A 214 4.22 -5.41 -5.41
CA ARG A 214 4.13 -4.14 -6.11
C ARG A 214 3.73 -2.96 -5.22
N LEU A 215 3.84 -3.10 -3.89
CA LEU A 215 3.41 -2.07 -2.92
C LEU A 215 4.06 -0.70 -3.16
N ARG A 216 5.31 -0.67 -3.66
CA ARG A 216 6.03 0.57 -4.00
C ARG A 216 5.32 1.39 -5.07
N GLU A 217 4.55 0.78 -5.97
CA GLU A 217 3.83 1.51 -7.01
C GLU A 217 2.84 2.53 -6.43
N PHE A 218 2.24 2.23 -5.26
CA PHE A 218 1.29 3.15 -4.62
C PHE A 218 1.95 4.44 -4.11
N ARG A 219 3.28 4.45 -3.94
CA ARG A 219 4.04 5.69 -3.68
C ARG A 219 3.92 6.69 -4.83
N GLY A 220 3.59 6.23 -6.03
CA GLY A 220 3.29 7.07 -7.18
C GLY A 220 2.18 8.10 -6.95
N PHE A 221 1.27 7.87 -6.01
CA PHE A 221 0.29 8.88 -5.60
C PHE A 221 0.89 10.08 -4.86
N GLY A 222 2.11 9.96 -4.33
CA GLY A 222 2.72 11.00 -3.51
C GLY A 222 2.02 11.23 -2.17
N ARG A 223 1.33 10.22 -1.63
CA ARG A 223 0.55 10.23 -0.38
C ARG A 223 1.00 9.11 0.55
N PRO A 224 0.80 9.24 1.88
CA PRO A 224 1.10 8.17 2.81
C PRO A 224 0.27 6.91 2.52
N LEU A 225 0.84 5.75 2.87
CA LEU A 225 0.21 4.44 2.72
C LEU A 225 -0.09 3.85 4.09
N LEU A 226 -1.31 3.33 4.24
CA LEU A 226 -1.75 2.47 5.32
C LEU A 226 -1.79 1.03 4.83
N VAL A 227 -1.37 0.07 5.64
CA VAL A 227 -1.48 -1.35 5.33
C VAL A 227 -2.12 -2.11 6.49
N SER A 228 -3.08 -2.97 6.19
CA SER A 228 -3.72 -3.89 7.14
C SER A 228 -3.39 -5.33 6.75
N ILE A 229 -2.20 -5.80 7.13
CA ILE A 229 -1.67 -7.12 6.73
C ILE A 229 -1.56 -8.12 7.87
N ASN A 230 -1.87 -7.71 9.12
CA ASN A 230 -1.79 -8.55 10.30
C ASN A 230 -2.64 -9.83 10.15
N ARG A 231 -2.00 -10.99 10.31
CA ARG A 231 -2.59 -12.34 10.28
C ARG A 231 -3.41 -12.68 9.01
N LYS A 232 -3.17 -11.99 7.87
CA LYS A 232 -3.92 -12.19 6.62
C LYS A 232 -3.62 -13.55 5.96
N ASN A 233 -4.63 -14.05 5.25
CA ASN A 233 -4.63 -15.38 4.64
C ASN A 233 -3.47 -15.61 3.68
N PHE A 234 -3.10 -14.62 2.86
CA PHE A 234 -2.02 -14.75 1.88
C PHE A 234 -0.65 -15.00 2.53
N LEU A 235 -0.40 -14.42 3.73
CA LEU A 235 0.82 -14.67 4.50
C LEU A 235 0.79 -16.05 5.15
N ARG A 236 -0.37 -16.42 5.71
CA ARG A 236 -0.56 -17.71 6.38
C ARG A 236 -0.34 -18.88 5.42
N GLU A 237 -0.87 -18.77 4.19
CA GLU A 237 -0.72 -19.82 3.20
C GLU A 237 0.74 -20.05 2.81
N VAL A 238 1.52 -18.99 2.59
CA VAL A 238 2.96 -19.08 2.27
C VAL A 238 3.72 -19.89 3.31
N ALA A 239 3.38 -19.72 4.58
CA ALA A 239 4.10 -20.37 5.69
C ALA A 239 3.40 -21.61 6.24
N GLY A 240 2.24 -22.00 5.71
CA GLY A 240 1.45 -23.12 6.22
C GLY A 240 0.98 -22.91 7.67
N ARG A 241 0.57 -21.69 8.04
CA ARG A 241 0.15 -21.33 9.40
C ARG A 241 -1.36 -21.11 9.48
N ASP A 242 -1.92 -21.41 10.65
CA ASP A 242 -3.26 -20.98 11.05
C ASP A 242 -3.24 -19.52 11.55
N THR A 243 -4.38 -19.01 11.99
CA THR A 243 -4.50 -17.63 12.47
C THR A 243 -3.67 -17.38 13.73
N ASP A 244 -3.67 -18.32 14.67
CA ASP A 244 -2.97 -18.18 15.95
C ASP A 244 -1.44 -18.19 15.74
N GLY A 245 -0.95 -19.06 14.85
CA GLY A 245 0.47 -19.17 14.51
C GLY A 245 0.97 -18.14 13.49
N ALA A 246 0.15 -17.17 13.08
CA ALA A 246 0.48 -16.24 11.98
C ALA A 246 1.30 -15.01 12.39
N LEU A 247 1.50 -14.75 13.69
CA LEU A 247 2.24 -13.56 14.14
C LEU A 247 3.63 -13.46 13.53
N PRO A 248 4.51 -14.46 13.53
CA PRO A 248 5.86 -14.32 12.97
C PRO A 248 5.88 -13.93 11.50
N VAL A 249 4.95 -14.45 10.67
CA VAL A 249 4.89 -14.10 9.25
C VAL A 249 4.29 -12.70 9.02
N SER A 250 3.39 -12.27 9.90
CA SER A 250 2.87 -10.90 9.91
C SER A 250 3.97 -9.89 10.22
N LEU A 251 4.85 -10.18 11.20
CA LEU A 251 5.96 -9.30 11.56
C LEU A 251 6.99 -9.19 10.44
N ALA A 252 7.35 -10.32 9.80
CA ALA A 252 8.23 -10.31 8.65
C ALA A 252 7.64 -9.46 7.51
N ALA A 253 6.35 -9.63 7.20
CA ALA A 253 5.67 -8.84 6.19
C ALA A 253 5.55 -7.36 6.58
N THR A 254 5.36 -7.03 7.85
CA THR A 254 5.34 -5.65 8.35
C THR A 254 6.66 -4.94 8.06
N ALA A 255 7.81 -5.55 8.42
CA ALA A 255 9.12 -4.97 8.12
C ALA A 255 9.31 -4.74 6.61
N MET A 256 8.90 -5.71 5.77
CA MET A 256 8.95 -5.57 4.31
C MET A 256 8.00 -4.48 3.78
N ALA A 257 6.80 -4.34 4.35
CA ALA A 257 5.84 -3.32 3.94
C ALA A 257 6.35 -1.91 4.24
N VAL A 258 6.92 -1.70 5.44
CA VAL A 258 7.53 -0.42 5.84
C VAL A 258 8.74 -0.10 4.95
N GLU A 259 9.61 -1.06 4.68
CA GLU A 259 10.73 -0.90 3.75
C GLU A 259 10.24 -0.50 2.35
N ARG A 260 9.08 -0.99 1.90
CA ARG A 260 8.43 -0.65 0.63
C ARG A 260 7.61 0.64 0.67
N GLY A 261 7.54 1.32 1.80
CA GLY A 261 6.96 2.64 1.93
C GLY A 261 5.59 2.70 2.60
N ALA A 262 5.19 1.69 3.37
CA ALA A 262 4.05 1.81 4.29
C ALA A 262 4.39 2.78 5.43
N HIS A 263 3.46 3.67 5.76
CA HIS A 263 3.61 4.70 6.78
C HIS A 263 2.76 4.45 8.01
N VAL A 264 1.62 3.77 7.83
CA VAL A 264 0.74 3.32 8.91
C VAL A 264 0.55 1.81 8.80
N VAL A 265 0.69 1.09 9.91
CA VAL A 265 0.45 -0.36 9.98
C VAL A 265 -0.69 -0.61 10.96
N ARG A 266 -1.81 -1.12 10.44
CA ARG A 266 -2.99 -1.48 11.23
C ARG A 266 -2.85 -2.92 11.73
N THR A 267 -2.97 -3.12 13.04
CA THR A 267 -2.64 -4.39 13.70
C THR A 267 -3.46 -4.64 14.96
N HIS A 268 -3.56 -5.92 15.36
CA HIS A 268 -4.03 -6.35 16.68
C HIS A 268 -2.89 -6.70 17.65
N ASP A 269 -1.66 -6.83 17.15
CA ASP A 269 -0.46 -7.23 17.90
C ASP A 269 0.50 -6.00 17.92
N VAL A 270 0.17 -4.99 18.75
CA VAL A 270 0.83 -3.66 18.68
C VAL A 270 2.31 -3.73 19.01
N ALA A 271 2.66 -4.31 20.17
CA ALA A 271 4.03 -4.32 20.66
C ALA A 271 5.02 -4.97 19.67
N GLU A 272 4.68 -6.16 19.17
CA GLU A 272 5.54 -6.91 18.25
C GLU A 272 5.55 -6.26 16.86
N THR A 273 4.40 -5.69 16.42
CA THR A 273 4.32 -4.99 15.13
C THR A 273 5.17 -3.72 15.14
N ARG A 274 5.24 -3.01 16.27
CA ARG A 274 6.11 -1.85 16.46
C ARG A 274 7.57 -2.21 16.20
N ASP A 275 8.07 -3.26 16.82
CA ASP A 275 9.46 -3.68 16.65
C ASP A 275 9.76 -4.01 15.18
N ALA A 276 8.86 -4.75 14.52
CA ALA A 276 9.00 -5.07 13.09
C ALA A 276 8.98 -3.81 12.19
N ALA A 277 8.11 -2.84 12.49
CA ALA A 277 8.03 -1.60 11.74
C ALA A 277 9.30 -0.74 11.88
N LEU A 278 9.87 -0.66 13.09
CA LEU A 278 11.14 0.03 13.35
C LEU A 278 12.30 -0.61 12.58
N ILE A 279 12.38 -1.94 12.54
CA ILE A 279 13.37 -2.68 11.74
C ILE A 279 13.18 -2.37 10.24
N GLY A 280 11.95 -2.41 9.74
CA GLY A 280 11.67 -2.06 8.35
C GLY A 280 12.11 -0.64 7.98
N LYS A 281 11.92 0.32 8.88
CA LYS A 281 12.34 1.73 8.68
C LYS A 281 13.85 1.89 8.72
N GLU A 282 14.54 1.26 9.68
CA GLU A 282 16.00 1.38 9.85
C GLU A 282 16.76 0.85 8.64
N PHE A 283 16.29 -0.27 8.05
CA PHE A 283 16.94 -0.90 6.90
C PHE A 283 16.35 -0.50 5.55
N ALA A 284 15.36 0.42 5.52
CA ALA A 284 14.90 1.00 4.27
C ALA A 284 16.02 1.80 3.58
N ARG A 285 15.97 1.83 2.24
CA ARG A 285 16.92 2.61 1.45
C ARG A 285 16.87 4.09 1.86
N ARG A 286 18.04 4.65 2.21
CA ARG A 286 18.17 6.08 2.44
C ARG A 286 18.05 6.82 1.12
N ARG A 287 17.16 7.81 1.07
CA ARG A 287 16.89 8.63 -0.11
C ARG A 287 17.34 10.05 0.12
N VAL A 288 17.82 10.68 -0.95
CA VAL A 288 18.14 12.12 -0.93
C VAL A 288 16.83 12.91 -0.96
N ARG A 289 16.70 13.87 -0.04
CA ARG A 289 15.62 14.84 -0.04
C ARG A 289 16.17 16.21 0.37
N ASP A 290 16.03 17.18 -0.52
CA ASP A 290 16.42 18.57 -0.28
C ASP A 290 15.20 19.46 -0.52
N PRO A 291 14.64 20.11 0.53
CA PRO A 291 13.47 20.98 0.42
C PRO A 291 13.82 22.44 0.05
N GLY A 292 14.94 22.70 -0.63
CA GLY A 292 15.33 24.04 -1.06
C GLY A 292 14.32 24.75 -1.97
N ASP A 293 14.66 25.95 -2.48
CA ASP A 293 13.79 26.72 -3.42
C ASP A 293 13.39 25.89 -4.64
N VAL A 294 14.29 25.06 -5.12
CA VAL A 294 13.98 23.91 -6.01
C VAL A 294 14.14 22.66 -5.19
N SER A 295 13.01 22.03 -4.82
CA SER A 295 13.04 20.80 -4.03
C SER A 295 13.47 19.62 -4.89
N VAL A 296 14.30 18.73 -4.32
CA VAL A 296 14.73 17.47 -4.92
C VAL A 296 14.35 16.32 -4.00
N GLU A 297 13.70 15.31 -4.56
CA GLU A 297 13.39 14.07 -3.85
C GLU A 297 13.81 12.87 -4.68
N GLU A 298 14.66 12.00 -4.12
CA GLU A 298 14.98 10.71 -4.73
C GLU A 298 13.79 9.77 -4.57
N LEU A 299 13.23 9.31 -5.68
CA LEU A 299 12.15 8.34 -5.70
C LEU A 299 12.69 6.93 -5.51
N ASP A 300 12.00 6.11 -4.74
CA ASP A 300 12.37 4.71 -4.51
C ASP A 300 11.76 3.84 -5.62
N VAL A 301 12.36 3.95 -6.81
CA VAL A 301 11.89 3.30 -8.04
C VAL A 301 12.82 2.14 -8.38
N THR A 302 12.28 0.94 -8.51
CA THR A 302 13.00 -0.28 -8.85
C THR A 302 12.50 -0.93 -10.14
N THR A 303 11.31 -0.55 -10.61
CA THR A 303 10.69 -1.06 -11.84
C THR A 303 10.17 0.06 -12.73
N ALA A 304 10.00 -0.21 -14.03
CA ALA A 304 9.40 0.73 -14.95
C ALA A 304 7.93 1.02 -14.60
N ALA A 305 7.21 0.04 -14.02
CA ALA A 305 5.84 0.25 -13.54
C ALA A 305 5.80 1.30 -12.43
N GLU A 306 6.68 1.22 -11.43
CA GLU A 306 6.81 2.25 -10.38
C GLU A 306 7.11 3.63 -10.97
N ALA A 307 8.08 3.71 -11.90
CA ALA A 307 8.40 4.97 -12.58
C ALA A 307 7.18 5.57 -13.30
N ARG A 308 6.42 4.73 -13.98
CA ARG A 308 5.21 5.13 -14.73
C ARG A 308 4.15 5.75 -13.82
N ARG A 309 3.96 5.23 -12.59
CA ARG A 309 3.04 5.83 -11.60
C ARG A 309 3.46 7.24 -11.19
N HIS A 310 4.76 7.46 -10.99
CA HIS A 310 5.28 8.80 -10.68
C HIS A 310 5.14 9.76 -11.87
N LEU A 311 5.41 9.30 -13.10
CA LEU A 311 5.23 10.10 -14.31
C LEU A 311 3.77 10.49 -14.51
N ASP A 312 2.82 9.56 -14.30
CA ASP A 312 1.39 9.82 -14.36
C ASP A 312 0.96 10.91 -13.36
N ARG A 313 1.46 10.86 -12.11
CA ARG A 313 1.20 11.91 -11.11
C ARG A 313 1.73 13.27 -11.51
N LEU A 314 2.86 13.29 -12.22
CA LEU A 314 3.53 14.53 -12.66
C LEU A 314 3.00 15.04 -14.01
N ASP A 315 2.04 14.34 -14.62
CA ASP A 315 1.56 14.61 -15.99
C ASP A 315 2.72 14.65 -17.01
N ALA A 316 3.68 13.74 -16.85
CA ALA A 316 4.87 13.60 -17.67
C ALA A 316 4.75 12.42 -18.65
N ASP A 317 5.58 12.41 -19.71
CA ASP A 317 5.55 11.39 -20.75
C ASP A 317 5.84 9.98 -20.15
N PRO A 318 4.88 9.05 -20.19
CA PRO A 318 5.05 7.70 -19.65
C PRO A 318 6.14 6.89 -20.38
N ALA A 319 6.53 7.24 -21.60
CA ALA A 319 7.61 6.61 -22.34
C ALA A 319 8.98 6.75 -21.64
N ALA A 320 9.15 7.77 -20.78
CA ALA A 320 10.37 7.94 -19.99
C ALA A 320 10.57 6.86 -18.91
N ALA A 321 9.53 6.10 -18.56
CA ALA A 321 9.62 5.07 -17.52
C ALA A 321 10.67 4.00 -17.82
N ASP A 322 10.79 3.58 -19.05
CA ASP A 322 11.74 2.55 -19.50
C ASP A 322 13.22 2.99 -19.40
N GLY A 323 13.46 4.30 -19.28
CA GLY A 323 14.78 4.88 -19.04
C GLY A 323 15.08 5.16 -17.56
N ALA A 324 14.10 5.05 -16.66
CA ALA A 324 14.21 5.47 -15.27
C ALA A 324 14.83 4.44 -14.32
N VAL A 325 14.96 3.18 -14.74
CA VAL A 325 15.50 2.09 -13.93
C VAL A 325 16.66 1.42 -14.63
N THR A 326 17.61 0.85 -13.86
CA THR A 326 18.75 0.09 -14.39
C THR A 326 18.64 -1.36 -13.94
N ARG A 327 18.83 -2.29 -14.88
CA ARG A 327 18.95 -3.72 -14.62
C ARG A 327 20.37 -4.20 -14.94
N VAL A 328 20.83 -5.21 -14.22
CA VAL A 328 22.20 -5.74 -14.35
C VAL A 328 22.09 -7.25 -14.53
N PHE A 329 22.78 -7.76 -15.57
CA PHE A 329 22.80 -9.18 -15.89
C PHE A 329 24.24 -9.66 -16.04
N GLU A 330 24.51 -10.88 -15.62
CA GLU A 330 25.76 -11.59 -15.82
C GLU A 330 25.56 -12.64 -16.91
N PHE A 331 26.46 -12.66 -17.85
CA PHE A 331 26.57 -13.68 -18.91
C PHE A 331 27.80 -14.53 -18.63
N GLU A 332 27.64 -15.83 -18.63
CA GLU A 332 28.73 -16.81 -18.51
C GLU A 332 28.85 -17.64 -19.76
N GLY A 333 30.07 -18.15 -20.03
CA GLY A 333 30.33 -19.04 -21.15
C GLY A 333 30.27 -18.38 -22.52
N LEU A 334 30.43 -17.05 -22.59
CA LEU A 334 30.51 -16.33 -23.87
C LEU A 334 31.79 -16.63 -24.61
N ALA A 335 31.69 -16.98 -25.91
CA ALA A 335 32.81 -17.00 -26.79
C ALA A 335 33.45 -15.61 -27.00
N PRO A 336 34.73 -15.49 -27.33
CA PRO A 336 35.36 -14.18 -27.55
C PRO A 336 34.60 -13.30 -28.54
N GLU A 337 34.13 -13.86 -29.64
CA GLU A 337 33.33 -13.18 -30.67
C GLU A 337 31.99 -12.71 -30.17
N ASP A 338 31.33 -13.45 -29.26
CA ASP A 338 30.06 -13.03 -28.65
C ASP A 338 30.26 -11.86 -27.67
N ARG A 339 31.37 -11.84 -26.93
CA ARG A 339 31.72 -10.70 -26.06
C ARG A 339 31.94 -9.42 -26.87
N GLU A 340 32.69 -9.54 -28.00
CA GLU A 340 32.89 -8.40 -28.90
C GLU A 340 31.59 -7.94 -29.52
N ALA A 341 30.70 -8.84 -29.93
CA ALA A 341 29.37 -8.53 -30.45
C ALA A 341 28.51 -7.83 -29.42
N LEU A 342 28.54 -8.28 -28.16
CA LEU A 342 27.78 -7.67 -27.07
C LEU A 342 28.26 -6.23 -26.75
N VAL A 343 29.61 -6.02 -26.74
CA VAL A 343 30.20 -4.69 -26.55
C VAL A 343 29.83 -3.77 -27.72
N ALA A 344 29.88 -4.26 -28.96
CA ALA A 344 29.52 -3.49 -30.14
C ALA A 344 28.02 -3.12 -30.14
N ALA A 345 27.14 -4.07 -29.74
CA ALA A 345 25.70 -3.84 -29.67
C ALA A 345 25.32 -2.84 -28.61
N ALA A 346 26.08 -2.72 -27.51
CA ALA A 346 25.83 -1.74 -26.45
C ALA A 346 26.30 -0.32 -26.82
N ALA A 347 27.14 -0.17 -27.82
CA ALA A 347 27.59 1.14 -28.28
C ALA A 347 26.37 1.99 -28.69
N ASP A 348 26.31 3.23 -28.24
CA ASP A 348 25.28 4.20 -28.56
C ASP A 348 23.85 3.89 -28.03
N THR A 349 23.68 2.82 -27.23
CA THR A 349 22.36 2.47 -26.63
C THR A 349 22.13 3.04 -25.22
N GLY A 350 23.20 3.47 -24.56
CA GLY A 350 23.17 3.83 -23.13
C GLY A 350 23.33 2.62 -22.20
N ALA A 351 23.49 1.41 -22.73
CA ALA A 351 23.86 0.24 -21.93
C ALA A 351 25.39 0.21 -21.70
N VAL A 352 25.80 -0.47 -20.63
CA VAL A 352 27.20 -0.68 -20.25
C VAL A 352 27.49 -2.17 -20.31
N VAL A 353 28.57 -2.55 -21.02
CA VAL A 353 29.11 -3.91 -21.03
C VAL A 353 30.49 -3.90 -20.38
N ALA A 354 30.70 -4.72 -19.36
CA ALA A 354 32.00 -4.99 -18.76
C ALA A 354 32.40 -6.43 -19.11
N PRO A 355 33.26 -6.62 -20.15
CA PRO A 355 33.68 -7.95 -20.54
C PRO A 355 34.64 -8.56 -19.52
N ALA A 356 34.53 -9.88 -19.30
CA ALA A 356 35.42 -10.71 -18.50
C ALA A 356 36.08 -11.79 -19.36
N GLU A 357 36.92 -12.61 -18.78
CA GLU A 357 37.67 -13.65 -19.52
C GLU A 357 36.72 -14.66 -20.21
N THR A 358 35.67 -15.10 -19.54
CA THR A 358 34.71 -16.10 -20.02
C THR A 358 33.26 -15.64 -20.02
N GLY A 359 33.01 -14.34 -19.79
CA GLY A 359 31.66 -13.79 -19.66
C GLY A 359 31.62 -12.28 -19.81
N ALA A 360 30.53 -11.69 -19.39
CA ALA A 360 30.34 -10.23 -19.33
C ALA A 360 29.27 -9.83 -18.35
N LEU A 361 29.37 -8.62 -17.78
CA LEU A 361 28.25 -7.94 -17.13
C LEU A 361 27.62 -6.98 -18.16
N LEU A 362 26.30 -7.05 -18.31
CA LEU A 362 25.50 -6.12 -19.10
C LEU A 362 24.58 -5.35 -18.16
N ALA A 363 24.66 -4.02 -18.18
CA ALA A 363 23.79 -3.14 -17.39
C ALA A 363 23.14 -2.08 -18.29
N GLY A 364 21.87 -1.78 -18.03
CA GLY A 364 21.17 -0.76 -18.79
C GLY A 364 19.71 -0.62 -18.38
N SER A 365 19.07 0.43 -18.89
CA SER A 365 17.63 0.56 -18.79
C SER A 365 16.92 -0.49 -19.65
N PRO A 366 15.63 -0.84 -19.37
CA PRO A 366 14.85 -1.72 -20.23
C PRO A 366 14.86 -1.32 -21.70
N ALA A 367 14.81 -0.02 -22.02
CA ALA A 367 14.94 0.47 -23.38
C ALA A 367 16.32 0.12 -24.00
N ALA A 368 17.40 0.49 -23.32
CA ALA A 368 18.76 0.22 -23.78
C ALA A 368 19.04 -1.29 -23.95
N LEU A 369 18.52 -2.12 -23.06
CA LEU A 369 18.66 -3.58 -23.14
C LEU A 369 17.91 -4.18 -24.34
N ARG A 370 16.71 -3.64 -24.68
CA ARG A 370 16.00 -4.01 -25.92
C ARG A 370 16.80 -3.65 -27.17
N ASP A 371 17.40 -2.46 -27.19
CA ASP A 371 18.22 -2.01 -28.31
C ASP A 371 19.48 -2.91 -28.48
N VAL A 372 20.12 -3.28 -27.37
CA VAL A 372 21.23 -4.28 -27.39
C VAL A 372 20.74 -5.61 -27.94
N ALA A 373 19.62 -6.14 -27.47
CA ALA A 373 19.07 -7.40 -27.93
C ALA A 373 18.73 -7.39 -29.43
N ALA A 374 18.22 -6.26 -29.94
CA ALA A 374 17.85 -6.08 -31.35
C ALA A 374 19.07 -5.93 -32.28
N SER A 375 20.20 -5.41 -31.77
CA SER A 375 21.38 -5.07 -32.58
C SER A 375 22.54 -6.06 -32.46
N ALA A 376 22.55 -6.97 -31.48
CA ALA A 376 23.64 -7.92 -31.26
C ALA A 376 23.74 -8.96 -32.38
N ALA A 377 24.82 -8.90 -33.13
CA ALA A 377 25.14 -9.81 -34.22
C ALA A 377 26.10 -10.92 -33.74
N GLY A 378 25.64 -11.73 -32.77
CA GLY A 378 26.42 -12.81 -32.17
C GLY A 378 25.96 -14.20 -32.60
N SER A 379 26.41 -15.21 -31.86
CA SER A 379 26.00 -16.60 -32.06
C SER A 379 24.50 -16.78 -31.74
N GLU A 380 23.93 -17.91 -32.20
CA GLU A 380 22.56 -18.31 -31.85
C GLU A 380 22.38 -18.43 -30.31
N ALA A 381 23.44 -18.83 -29.59
CA ALA A 381 23.45 -18.94 -28.14
C ALA A 381 23.34 -17.55 -27.46
N LEU A 382 24.07 -16.53 -27.96
CA LEU A 382 23.95 -15.16 -27.45
C LEU A 382 22.57 -14.57 -27.75
N ALA A 383 22.06 -14.75 -28.97
CA ALA A 383 20.73 -14.28 -29.35
C ALA A 383 19.65 -14.87 -28.44
N ALA A 384 19.66 -16.19 -28.21
CA ALA A 384 18.73 -16.87 -27.31
C ALA A 384 18.88 -16.44 -25.84
N ALA A 385 20.07 -16.04 -25.40
CA ALA A 385 20.29 -15.49 -24.06
C ALA A 385 19.67 -14.09 -23.93
N LEU A 386 19.87 -13.24 -24.93
CA LEU A 386 19.31 -11.86 -24.96
C LEU A 386 17.78 -11.86 -25.05
N GLU A 387 17.16 -12.78 -25.80
CA GLU A 387 15.70 -12.93 -25.87
C GLU A 387 15.06 -13.30 -24.53
N ARG A 388 15.82 -13.94 -23.63
CA ARG A 388 15.35 -14.32 -22.28
C ARG A 388 15.47 -13.21 -21.25
N LEU A 389 16.11 -12.08 -21.59
CA LEU A 389 16.21 -10.96 -20.65
C LEU A 389 14.81 -10.44 -20.31
N PRO A 390 14.46 -10.34 -19.02
CA PRO A 390 13.16 -9.82 -18.60
C PRO A 390 13.16 -8.29 -18.74
N VAL A 391 13.09 -7.78 -19.98
CA VAL A 391 13.10 -6.35 -20.30
C VAL A 391 11.70 -5.72 -20.28
N GLY A 392 10.68 -6.49 -19.89
CA GLY A 392 9.32 -6.01 -19.65
C GLY A 392 9.04 -5.71 -18.16
N ASP A 393 7.79 -5.38 -17.84
CA ASP A 393 7.31 -5.05 -16.48
C ASP A 393 7.15 -6.28 -15.55
N ALA A 394 7.55 -7.49 -16.00
CA ALA A 394 7.45 -8.68 -15.17
C ALA A 394 8.51 -8.68 -14.05
N TYR A 395 8.04 -8.91 -12.80
CA TYR A 395 8.87 -9.20 -11.64
C TYR A 395 9.49 -10.58 -11.71
#